data_0f06d634164f92d672674a503d6ef226
#
_entry.id   0f06d634164f92d672674a503d6ef226
#
_cell.length_a   1.000
_cell.length_b   1.000
_cell.length_c   1.000
_cell.angle_alpha   90.00
_cell.angle_beta   90.00
_cell.angle_gamma   90.00
#
_symmetry.space_group_name_H-M   'P 1'
#
loop_
_entity.id
_entity.type
_entity.pdbx_description
1 polymer ?
#
loop_
_entity_poly.entity_id
_entity_poly.type
_entity_poly.pdbx_seq_one_letter_code
_entity_poly.pdbx_strand_id
1 'polypeptide(L)'
;SLAGFISAGNANVVSLTADTTLTVDAHAGKVLTCNDADGKFTLPSIVATDPGRNDDPNQLNNLGATFTFVIETAATDLDIKTDGTDKFVGGLYMGKSDAAGKTFFSGASNDVITLNGTTKGGIAGTIIKVTAIGSAKYAVEGINLASGTVVTPFADA
;
A
#
# COMPACT_ATOMS: atom_id res chain seq x y z
N SER A 1 -18.77 18.67 -8.55
CA SER A 1 -18.38 19.30 -7.34
C SER A 1 -16.91 19.60 -7.32
N LEU A 2 -16.61 20.61 -6.56
CA LEU A 2 -15.30 21.11 -6.47
C LEU A 2 -14.44 20.18 -5.74
N ALA A 3 -14.24 19.14 -5.83
CA ALA A 3 -13.25 18.34 -5.28
C ALA A 3 -13.34 18.06 -3.80
N GLY A 4 -12.82 17.01 -3.49
CA GLY A 4 -12.87 16.44 -2.21
C GLY A 4 -12.28 17.27 -1.08
N PHE A 5 -11.28 18.10 -1.40
CA PHE A 5 -10.62 18.87 -0.36
C PHE A 5 -11.52 19.83 0.38
N ILE A 6 -12.50 20.37 -0.30
CA ILE A 6 -13.39 21.37 0.28
C ILE A 6 -14.78 20.86 0.48
N SER A 7 -15.04 19.60 0.20
CA SER A 7 -16.32 18.98 0.43
C SER A 7 -16.35 18.40 1.84
N ALA A 8 -17.25 18.87 2.67
CA ALA A 8 -17.35 18.43 4.06
C ALA A 8 -17.64 16.94 4.22
N GLY A 9 -18.27 16.32 3.23
CA GLY A 9 -18.60 14.90 3.27
C GLY A 9 -17.53 13.99 2.68
N ASN A 10 -16.39 14.53 2.24
CA ASN A 10 -15.45 13.80 1.43
C ASN A 10 -14.07 13.76 2.09
N ALA A 11 -13.82 12.75 2.88
CA ALA A 11 -12.55 12.59 3.57
C ALA A 11 -11.45 12.16 2.60
N ASN A 12 -10.35 12.92 2.55
CA ASN A 12 -9.16 12.61 1.77
C ASN A 12 -8.09 11.89 2.60
N VAL A 13 -8.28 11.83 3.90
CA VAL A 13 -7.48 11.04 4.83
C VAL A 13 -8.41 10.01 5.49
N VAL A 14 -8.03 8.76 5.38
CA VAL A 14 -8.79 7.65 5.99
C VAL A 14 -7.89 6.96 7.00
N SER A 15 -8.35 6.87 8.24
CA SER A 15 -7.63 6.16 9.29
C SER A 15 -7.99 4.67 9.26
N LEU A 16 -6.98 3.82 9.08
CA LEU A 16 -7.14 2.38 9.09
C LEU A 16 -6.84 1.87 10.51
N THR A 17 -7.88 1.47 11.22
CA THR A 17 -7.80 1.09 12.64
C THR A 17 -8.07 -0.40 12.89
N ALA A 18 -8.27 -1.18 11.85
CA ALA A 18 -8.48 -2.62 11.89
C ALA A 18 -8.15 -3.23 10.54
N ASP A 19 -8.04 -4.54 10.48
CA ASP A 19 -7.90 -5.27 9.22
C ASP A 19 -8.94 -4.79 8.21
N THR A 20 -8.50 -4.42 7.02
CA THR A 20 -9.38 -3.80 6.04
C THR A 20 -9.09 -4.34 4.65
N THR A 21 -10.13 -4.79 3.95
CA THR A 21 -10.08 -4.99 2.51
C THR A 21 -10.38 -3.66 1.84
N LEU A 22 -9.39 -3.11 1.15
CA LEU A 22 -9.49 -1.80 0.52
C LEU A 22 -10.33 -1.88 -0.75
N THR A 23 -11.00 -0.77 -1.06
CA THR A 23 -11.77 -0.61 -2.30
C THR A 23 -11.30 0.64 -3.03
N VAL A 24 -11.53 0.69 -4.33
CA VAL A 24 -11.18 1.88 -5.12
C VAL A 24 -12.00 3.09 -4.64
N ASP A 25 -13.29 2.92 -4.46
CA ASP A 25 -14.19 4.02 -4.08
C ASP A 25 -13.85 4.65 -2.74
N ALA A 26 -13.52 3.83 -1.75
CA ALA A 26 -13.30 4.32 -0.39
C ALA A 26 -11.86 4.74 -0.12
N HIS A 27 -10.89 4.19 -0.85
CA HIS A 27 -9.49 4.27 -0.45
C HIS A 27 -8.53 4.77 -1.53
N ALA A 28 -8.83 4.57 -2.82
CA ALA A 28 -7.93 5.00 -3.89
C ALA A 28 -7.83 6.52 -3.97
N GLY A 29 -6.64 7.03 -4.22
CA GLY A 29 -6.39 8.46 -4.32
C GLY A 29 -6.41 9.21 -2.99
N LYS A 30 -6.50 8.50 -1.90
CA LYS A 30 -6.55 9.07 -0.55
C LYS A 30 -5.27 8.75 0.22
N VAL A 31 -5.04 9.46 1.30
CA VAL A 31 -4.00 9.16 2.26
C VAL A 31 -4.60 8.22 3.31
N LEU A 32 -3.99 7.05 3.43
CA LEU A 32 -4.43 6.02 4.37
C LEU A 32 -3.46 6.02 5.55
N THR A 33 -3.91 6.55 6.69
CA THR A 33 -3.10 6.54 7.90
C THR A 33 -3.27 5.20 8.61
N CYS A 34 -2.16 4.51 8.84
CA CYS A 34 -2.19 3.17 9.44
C CYS A 34 -2.10 3.30 10.96
N ASN A 35 -3.20 3.00 11.62
CA ASN A 35 -3.38 3.10 13.08
C ASN A 35 -3.73 1.76 13.73
N ASP A 36 -3.35 0.68 13.07
CA ASP A 36 -3.42 -0.67 13.60
C ASP A 36 -2.04 -1.30 13.43
N ALA A 37 -1.33 -1.50 14.53
CA ALA A 37 0.08 -1.91 14.51
C ALA A 37 0.30 -3.30 13.88
N ASP A 38 -0.69 -4.16 13.93
CA ASP A 38 -0.67 -5.49 13.33
C ASP A 38 -1.74 -5.67 12.22
N GLY A 39 -2.23 -4.56 11.70
CA GLY A 39 -3.28 -4.53 10.68
C GLY A 39 -2.90 -5.24 9.39
N LYS A 40 -3.89 -5.86 8.75
CA LYS A 40 -3.76 -6.51 7.44
C LYS A 40 -4.59 -5.72 6.44
N PHE A 41 -3.92 -5.00 5.55
CA PHE A 41 -4.57 -4.13 4.56
C PHE A 41 -4.46 -4.79 3.19
N THR A 42 -5.58 -5.26 2.66
CA THR A 42 -5.63 -6.01 1.40
C THR A 42 -6.06 -5.08 0.26
N LEU A 43 -5.20 -4.96 -0.74
CA LEU A 43 -5.48 -4.18 -1.94
C LEU A 43 -6.57 -4.84 -2.80
N PRO A 44 -7.35 -4.05 -3.55
CA PRO A 44 -8.33 -4.61 -4.48
C PRO A 44 -7.65 -5.47 -5.55
N SER A 45 -8.35 -6.49 -6.02
CA SER A 45 -7.93 -7.24 -7.20
C SER A 45 -7.85 -6.32 -8.41
N ILE A 46 -6.81 -6.47 -9.21
CA ILE A 46 -6.64 -5.65 -10.41
C ILE A 46 -7.59 -6.12 -11.51
N VAL A 47 -8.34 -5.15 -12.05
CA VAL A 47 -9.14 -5.31 -13.25
C VAL A 47 -8.43 -4.54 -14.36
N ALA A 48 -7.71 -5.24 -15.23
CA ALA A 48 -6.82 -4.64 -16.22
C ALA A 48 -7.49 -4.41 -17.58
N THR A 49 -8.67 -4.96 -17.80
CA THR A 49 -9.40 -4.82 -19.05
C THR A 49 -10.80 -4.33 -18.80
N ASP A 50 -11.25 -3.39 -19.61
CA ASP A 50 -12.64 -2.98 -19.55
C ASP A 50 -13.52 -4.13 -20.05
N PRO A 51 -14.68 -4.33 -19.45
CA PRO A 51 -15.62 -5.39 -19.88
C PRO A 51 -16.38 -5.04 -21.17
N GLY A 52 -15.83 -4.17 -21.98
CA GLY A 52 -16.50 -3.68 -23.17
C GLY A 52 -17.63 -2.70 -22.83
N ARG A 53 -18.72 -2.79 -23.57
CA ARG A 53 -19.89 -1.98 -23.24
C ARG A 53 -20.59 -2.58 -22.04
N ASN A 54 -20.28 -2.04 -20.90
CA ASN A 54 -20.89 -2.46 -19.65
C ASN A 54 -21.22 -1.23 -18.83
N ASP A 55 -22.44 -1.13 -18.41
CA ASP A 55 -22.92 -0.02 -17.61
C ASP A 55 -22.72 -0.27 -16.12
N ASP A 56 -22.15 -1.40 -15.75
CA ASP A 56 -21.84 -1.70 -14.37
C ASP A 56 -20.51 -1.09 -13.94
N PRO A 57 -20.51 -0.03 -13.12
CA PRO A 57 -19.28 0.63 -12.72
C PRO A 57 -18.34 -0.27 -11.89
N ASN A 58 -18.83 -1.38 -11.36
CA ASN A 58 -18.00 -2.30 -10.59
C ASN A 58 -17.11 -3.19 -11.45
N GLN A 59 -17.35 -3.19 -12.74
CA GLN A 59 -16.56 -3.97 -13.70
C GLN A 59 -15.60 -3.13 -14.52
N LEU A 60 -15.44 -1.87 -14.14
CA LEU A 60 -14.52 -0.99 -14.82
C LEU A 60 -13.07 -1.32 -14.46
N ASN A 61 -12.20 -1.05 -15.43
CA ASN A 61 -10.76 -1.12 -15.27
C ASN A 61 -10.31 -0.22 -14.12
N ASN A 62 -9.48 -0.74 -13.21
CA ASN A 62 -8.95 0.02 -12.08
C ASN A 62 -7.45 0.34 -12.20
N LEU A 63 -6.89 0.22 -13.40
CA LEU A 63 -5.50 0.63 -13.62
C LEU A 63 -5.32 2.11 -13.33
N GLY A 64 -4.20 2.44 -12.70
CA GLY A 64 -3.91 3.79 -12.24
C GLY A 64 -4.43 4.07 -10.82
N ALA A 65 -5.22 3.20 -10.25
CA ALA A 65 -5.65 3.36 -8.85
C ALA A 65 -4.44 3.35 -7.93
N THR A 66 -4.35 4.35 -7.07
CA THR A 66 -3.20 4.60 -6.21
C THR A 66 -3.64 4.57 -4.75
N PHE A 67 -2.84 3.90 -3.93
CA PHE A 67 -3.06 3.80 -2.49
C PHE A 67 -1.81 4.28 -1.78
N THR A 68 -1.94 5.31 -0.95
CA THR A 68 -0.82 5.89 -0.21
C THR A 68 -0.98 5.59 1.27
N PHE A 69 -0.09 4.77 1.80
CA PHE A 69 -0.08 4.39 3.21
C PHE A 69 0.92 5.24 3.97
N VAL A 70 0.49 5.82 5.07
CA VAL A 70 1.35 6.53 6.01
C VAL A 70 1.25 5.83 7.36
N ILE A 71 2.37 5.30 7.84
CA ILE A 71 2.40 4.65 9.15
C ILE A 71 2.35 5.74 10.23
N GLU A 72 1.26 5.79 10.97
CA GLU A 72 1.07 6.73 12.07
C GLU A 72 1.34 6.04 13.41
N THR A 73 0.79 4.86 13.60
CA THR A 73 1.13 3.97 14.71
C THR A 73 2.19 2.98 14.24
N ALA A 74 3.34 2.96 14.92
CA ALA A 74 4.45 2.08 14.54
C ALA A 74 4.01 0.63 14.41
N ALA A 75 4.45 -0.02 13.33
CA ALA A 75 4.08 -1.39 13.03
C ALA A 75 4.71 -2.37 14.03
N THR A 76 4.00 -3.47 14.29
CA THR A 76 4.55 -4.65 14.97
C THR A 76 4.49 -5.87 14.06
N ASP A 77 3.41 -6.02 13.30
CA ASP A 77 3.22 -7.09 12.31
C ASP A 77 2.20 -6.64 11.28
N LEU A 78 2.47 -5.49 10.66
CA LEU A 78 1.55 -4.87 9.70
C LEU A 78 1.85 -5.36 8.29
N ASP A 79 0.82 -5.75 7.56
CA ASP A 79 0.95 -6.17 6.16
C ASP A 79 0.14 -5.27 5.24
N ILE A 80 0.78 -4.84 4.16
CA ILE A 80 0.12 -4.33 2.97
C ILE A 80 0.22 -5.46 1.95
N LYS A 81 -0.92 -6.00 1.52
CA LYS A 81 -0.91 -7.20 0.69
C LYS A 81 -1.91 -7.12 -0.44
N THR A 82 -1.67 -7.89 -1.47
CA THR A 82 -2.60 -8.06 -2.59
C THR A 82 -3.59 -9.19 -2.29
N ASP A 83 -4.40 -9.53 -3.29
CA ASP A 83 -5.29 -10.70 -3.24
C ASP A 83 -4.56 -12.05 -3.34
N GLY A 84 -3.21 -12.02 -3.44
CA GLY A 84 -2.37 -13.21 -3.61
C GLY A 84 -2.05 -13.52 -5.07
N THR A 85 -2.87 -13.07 -6.01
CA THR A 85 -2.62 -13.24 -7.44
C THR A 85 -1.79 -12.09 -8.00
N ASP A 86 -2.13 -10.86 -7.62
CA ASP A 86 -1.38 -9.67 -8.03
C ASP A 86 -0.05 -9.62 -7.29
N LYS A 87 0.99 -9.11 -7.95
CA LYS A 87 2.35 -9.07 -7.39
C LYS A 87 2.89 -7.66 -7.36
N PHE A 88 3.77 -7.40 -6.40
CA PHE A 88 4.47 -6.12 -6.33
C PHE A 88 5.63 -6.05 -7.31
N VAL A 89 5.84 -4.87 -7.86
CA VAL A 89 6.95 -4.56 -8.77
C VAL A 89 7.57 -3.23 -8.31
N GLY A 90 8.86 -3.22 -8.11
CA GLY A 90 9.59 -2.02 -7.68
C GLY A 90 10.45 -2.26 -6.46
N GLY A 91 10.58 -1.26 -5.61
CA GLY A 91 11.43 -1.36 -4.44
C GLY A 91 11.07 -0.35 -3.38
N LEU A 92 11.62 -0.58 -2.19
CA LEU A 92 11.49 0.31 -1.05
C LEU A 92 12.87 0.65 -0.50
N TYR A 93 13.12 1.94 -0.29
CA TYR A 93 14.30 2.39 0.40
C TYR A 93 14.08 2.28 1.92
N MET A 94 14.95 1.52 2.57
CA MET A 94 14.93 1.36 4.03
C MET A 94 15.81 2.44 4.64
N GLY A 95 15.17 3.55 5.09
CA GLY A 95 15.87 4.66 5.71
C GLY A 95 16.18 4.38 7.17
N LYS A 96 17.37 4.78 7.62
CA LYS A 96 17.80 4.70 9.03
C LYS A 96 18.24 6.07 9.51
N SER A 97 17.98 6.38 10.77
CA SER A 97 18.19 7.74 11.32
C SER A 97 19.64 8.20 11.24
N ASP A 98 20.58 7.36 11.61
CA ASP A 98 22.00 7.72 11.75
C ASP A 98 22.94 6.67 11.16
N ALA A 99 22.49 5.96 10.15
CA ALA A 99 23.29 4.97 9.45
C ALA A 99 22.84 4.90 7.98
N ALA A 100 23.66 4.26 7.15
CA ALA A 100 23.32 4.04 5.75
C ALA A 100 22.08 3.17 5.62
N GLY A 101 21.17 3.57 4.74
CA GLY A 101 20.01 2.79 4.36
C GLY A 101 20.33 1.77 3.28
N LYS A 102 19.29 1.05 2.85
CA LYS A 102 19.40 0.02 1.83
C LYS A 102 18.08 -0.08 1.07
N THR A 103 18.16 -0.31 -0.23
CA THR A 103 16.97 -0.55 -1.05
C THR A 103 16.78 -2.05 -1.24
N PHE A 104 15.55 -2.52 -1.04
CA PHE A 104 15.16 -3.88 -1.40
C PHE A 104 14.20 -3.84 -2.58
N PHE A 105 14.44 -4.70 -3.55
CA PHE A 105 13.55 -4.90 -4.69
C PHE A 105 12.56 -6.03 -4.37
N SER A 106 11.35 -5.90 -4.92
CA SER A 106 10.40 -6.99 -4.86
C SER A 106 10.88 -8.16 -5.72
N GLY A 107 10.70 -9.37 -5.25
CA GLY A 107 10.84 -10.57 -6.06
C GLY A 107 9.61 -10.81 -6.93
N ALA A 108 9.72 -11.70 -7.91
CA ALA A 108 8.65 -11.95 -8.88
C ALA A 108 7.36 -12.51 -8.26
N SER A 109 7.45 -13.16 -7.12
CA SER A 109 6.32 -13.79 -6.43
C SER A 109 5.81 -12.98 -5.24
N ASN A 110 6.47 -11.87 -4.90
CA ASN A 110 6.11 -11.14 -3.69
C ASN A 110 4.77 -10.43 -3.82
N ASP A 111 3.89 -10.72 -2.90
CA ASP A 111 2.53 -10.18 -2.81
C ASP A 111 2.21 -9.57 -1.44
N VAL A 112 3.19 -9.51 -0.55
CA VAL A 112 3.07 -8.90 0.78
C VAL A 112 4.24 -7.96 1.02
N ILE A 113 3.94 -6.80 1.61
CA ILE A 113 4.91 -5.92 2.27
C ILE A 113 4.63 -6.05 3.75
N THR A 114 5.57 -6.63 4.49
CA THR A 114 5.40 -6.87 5.93
C THR A 114 6.36 -5.99 6.73
N LEU A 115 5.81 -5.31 7.72
CA LEU A 115 6.50 -4.30 8.52
C LEU A 115 6.48 -4.72 9.99
N ASN A 116 7.64 -4.67 10.65
CA ASN A 116 7.76 -5.09 12.05
C ASN A 116 8.15 -3.97 13.02
N GLY A 117 8.25 -2.73 12.51
CA GLY A 117 8.62 -1.57 13.32
C GLY A 117 10.12 -1.43 13.58
N THR A 118 10.94 -2.33 13.07
CA THR A 118 12.40 -2.32 13.25
C THR A 118 13.12 -2.70 11.93
N THR A 119 13.58 -3.95 11.81
CA THR A 119 14.42 -4.39 10.68
C THR A 119 13.68 -4.45 9.35
N LYS A 120 12.37 -4.61 9.35
CA LYS A 120 11.51 -4.58 8.16
C LYS A 120 10.82 -3.22 7.96
N GLY A 121 11.14 -2.25 8.80
CA GLY A 121 10.56 -0.91 8.71
C GLY A 121 9.18 -0.81 9.36
N GLY A 122 8.46 0.25 8.98
CA GLY A 122 7.16 0.53 9.58
C GLY A 122 7.23 1.39 10.83
N ILE A 123 8.33 2.11 11.02
CA ILE A 123 8.39 3.16 12.04
C ILE A 123 7.44 4.28 11.62
N ALA A 124 6.83 4.95 12.59
CA ALA A 124 5.91 6.06 12.33
C ALA A 124 6.56 7.10 11.41
N GLY A 125 5.84 7.52 10.39
CA GLY A 125 6.34 8.39 9.32
C GLY A 125 6.76 7.66 8.05
N THR A 126 6.78 6.34 8.03
CA THR A 126 6.94 5.54 6.81
C THR A 126 5.82 5.87 5.82
N ILE A 127 6.18 6.11 4.57
CA ILE A 127 5.22 6.35 3.49
C ILE A 127 5.47 5.34 2.37
N ILE A 128 4.44 4.57 2.03
CA ILE A 128 4.47 3.57 0.97
C ILE A 128 3.31 3.83 0.03
N LYS A 129 3.61 3.96 -1.25
CA LYS A 129 2.63 4.19 -2.30
C LYS A 129 2.61 3.01 -3.26
N VAL A 130 1.43 2.51 -3.57
CA VAL A 130 1.24 1.44 -4.54
C VAL A 130 0.25 1.89 -5.61
N THR A 131 0.51 1.48 -6.86
CA THR A 131 -0.30 1.87 -8.01
C THR A 131 -0.55 0.65 -8.90
N ALA A 132 -1.80 0.40 -9.24
CA ALA A 132 -2.16 -0.64 -10.19
C ALA A 132 -1.70 -0.23 -11.60
N ILE A 133 -0.76 -0.96 -12.19
CA ILE A 133 -0.12 -0.54 -13.45
C ILE A 133 -0.35 -1.49 -14.62
N GLY A 134 -0.86 -2.67 -14.35
CA GLY A 134 -1.09 -3.65 -15.40
C GLY A 134 -1.68 -4.91 -14.85
N SER A 135 -1.91 -5.89 -15.72
CA SER A 135 -2.45 -7.17 -15.33
C SER A 135 -1.60 -7.80 -14.22
N ALA A 136 -2.20 -8.03 -13.09
CA ALA A 136 -1.60 -8.66 -11.90
C ALA A 136 -0.37 -7.91 -11.35
N LYS A 137 -0.29 -6.58 -11.50
CA LYS A 137 0.89 -5.81 -11.06
C LYS A 137 0.53 -4.53 -10.32
N TYR A 138 1.07 -4.39 -9.12
CA TYR A 138 1.12 -3.15 -8.35
C TYR A 138 2.55 -2.63 -8.31
N ALA A 139 2.79 -1.43 -8.84
CA ALA A 139 4.07 -0.74 -8.67
C ALA A 139 4.17 -0.20 -7.25
N VAL A 140 5.32 -0.33 -6.63
CA VAL A 140 5.56 0.13 -5.26
C VAL A 140 6.71 1.11 -5.21
N GLU A 141 6.54 2.17 -4.42
CA GLU A 141 7.58 3.13 -4.11
C GLU A 141 7.41 3.65 -2.69
N GLY A 142 8.46 4.18 -2.12
CA GLY A 142 8.38 4.82 -0.81
C GLY A 142 9.67 4.77 -0.03
N ILE A 143 9.62 5.44 1.12
CA ILE A 143 10.67 5.44 2.11
C ILE A 143 10.13 4.73 3.35
N ASN A 144 10.73 3.60 3.65
CA ASN A 144 10.35 2.75 4.77
C ASN A 144 11.36 2.98 5.90
N LEU A 145 10.91 3.61 6.97
CA LEU A 145 11.77 3.96 8.10
C LEU A 145 12.02 2.72 8.96
N ALA A 146 13.28 2.42 9.19
CA ALA A 146 13.73 1.19 9.84
C ALA A 146 14.83 1.42 10.84
N SER A 147 15.19 0.39 11.57
CA SER A 147 16.31 0.39 12.52
C SER A 147 16.97 -0.99 12.56
N GLY A 148 18.19 -1.02 13.12
CA GLY A 148 18.96 -2.27 13.22
C GLY A 148 19.51 -2.73 11.87
N THR A 149 19.72 -4.01 11.72
CA THR A 149 20.16 -4.62 10.47
C THR A 149 18.94 -4.89 9.60
N VAL A 150 18.75 -4.06 8.58
CA VAL A 150 17.54 -4.13 7.73
C VAL A 150 17.52 -5.41 6.90
N VAL A 151 16.33 -5.96 6.76
CA VAL A 151 16.03 -7.13 5.93
C VAL A 151 14.86 -6.78 5.00
N THR A 152 14.66 -7.57 3.96
CA THR A 152 13.59 -7.28 3.00
C THR A 152 12.22 -7.26 3.66
N PRO A 153 11.39 -6.24 3.39
CA PRO A 153 9.99 -6.24 3.81
C PRO A 153 9.08 -7.00 2.84
N PHE A 154 9.60 -7.40 1.67
CA PHE A 154 8.81 -8.14 0.70
C PHE A 154 8.75 -9.62 1.03
N ALA A 155 7.57 -10.20 0.91
CA ALA A 155 7.32 -11.61 1.23
C ALA A 155 6.23 -12.19 0.31
N ASP A 156 6.09 -13.49 0.39
CA ASP A 156 4.99 -14.23 -0.22
C ASP A 156 4.00 -14.63 0.87
N ALA A 157 2.74 -14.50 0.56
CA ALA A 157 1.69 -14.94 1.47
C ALA A 157 1.54 -16.46 1.47
#